data_ab38d5c835f7735f08e8f59d5c96458d
#
_entry.id   ab38d5c835f7735f08e8f59d5c96458d
#
_cell.length_a   1.000
_cell.length_b   1.000
_cell.length_c   1.000
_cell.angle_alpha   90.00
_cell.angle_beta   90.00
_cell.angle_gamma   90.00
#
_symmetry.space_group_name_H-M   'P 1'
#
loop_
_entity.id
_entity.type
_entity.pdbx_description
1 polymer ?
#
loop_
_entity_poly.entity_id
_entity_poly.type
_entity_poly.pdbx_seq_one_letter_code
_entity_poly.pdbx_strand_id
1 'polypeptide(L)'
;MNHAQFDLIVVGAGILGLSAAIQAQEQGLKVCMFEKNAKPVGATRRNFGMVGTSTLTHPEQQWRKYALETRSFYQRIQAETDISFEQRQGVYLANTALEWQVLNEFAERANNYQIPVHLRSHDELVTQFSYLNPAQHFQGGLVFEEDYSVEPHVIGQRLLAYAERKGVEIYTNACVVQTQYQQESCQARLASGETYRANKVLICHGEVIDVLYPDLLQSLNLKRCGLQMVLTQPFQQKLNASLYSGLSISRYPAFEICPSHSELVKASQQGFIKEFGIHILIKQNEFGELIVGDSHEYHSINEAPQFEQREEINKFIQAYCHEKLGLTLPPIQKRWNGYYLTHEHELACVTEAEKNIFLVSAIAGKGMTTGAGFMKEVLTQNIY
;
A
#
# COMPACT_ATOMS: atom_id res chain seq x y z
N MET A 1 -23.85 -30.04 5.65
CA MET A 1 -24.51 -29.60 4.40
C MET A 1 -23.45 -29.57 3.31
N ASN A 2 -23.65 -30.22 2.17
CA ASN A 2 -22.70 -30.07 1.05
C ASN A 2 -22.93 -28.71 0.43
N HIS A 3 -22.00 -27.77 0.73
CA HIS A 3 -21.97 -26.47 0.04
C HIS A 3 -21.64 -26.70 -1.45
N ALA A 4 -22.21 -25.86 -2.31
CA ALA A 4 -21.91 -25.89 -3.74
C ALA A 4 -20.42 -25.74 -3.99
N GLN A 5 -19.89 -26.49 -4.96
CA GLN A 5 -18.48 -26.38 -5.33
C GLN A 5 -18.21 -25.03 -6.03
N PHE A 6 -17.14 -24.36 -5.64
CA PHE A 6 -16.62 -23.14 -6.24
C PHE A 6 -15.45 -23.46 -7.19
N ASP A 7 -15.14 -22.56 -8.09
CA ASP A 7 -13.91 -22.64 -8.86
C ASP A 7 -12.73 -22.12 -8.03
N LEU A 8 -12.96 -21.05 -7.27
CA LEU A 8 -11.94 -20.42 -6.44
C LEU A 8 -12.49 -20.02 -5.07
N ILE A 9 -11.78 -20.40 -4.02
CA ILE A 9 -11.92 -19.81 -2.68
C ILE A 9 -10.81 -18.81 -2.47
N VAL A 10 -11.15 -17.59 -2.04
CA VAL A 10 -10.19 -16.55 -1.63
C VAL A 10 -10.28 -16.33 -0.12
N VAL A 11 -9.17 -16.44 0.59
CA VAL A 11 -9.07 -16.23 2.04
C VAL A 11 -8.45 -14.87 2.34
N GLY A 12 -9.23 -13.98 2.95
CA GLY A 12 -8.85 -12.59 3.30
C GLY A 12 -9.36 -11.56 2.29
N ALA A 13 -10.14 -10.59 2.78
CA ALA A 13 -10.70 -9.49 1.99
C ALA A 13 -9.82 -8.22 2.06
N GLY A 14 -8.50 -8.37 2.17
CA GLY A 14 -7.55 -7.29 1.93
C GLY A 14 -7.48 -6.93 0.44
N ILE A 15 -6.67 -5.90 0.10
CA ILE A 15 -6.60 -5.41 -1.28
C ILE A 15 -6.18 -6.49 -2.29
N LEU A 16 -5.31 -7.44 -1.91
CA LEU A 16 -4.91 -8.54 -2.78
C LEU A 16 -6.08 -9.51 -3.02
N GLY A 17 -6.73 -9.96 -1.94
CA GLY A 17 -7.85 -10.89 -2.06
C GLY A 17 -9.03 -10.30 -2.82
N LEU A 18 -9.41 -9.05 -2.54
CA LEU A 18 -10.47 -8.35 -3.27
C LEU A 18 -10.14 -8.18 -4.75
N SER A 19 -8.89 -7.80 -5.07
CA SER A 19 -8.45 -7.68 -6.46
C SER A 19 -8.49 -9.02 -7.19
N ALA A 20 -8.07 -10.11 -6.53
CA ALA A 20 -8.13 -11.45 -7.09
C ALA A 20 -9.57 -11.93 -7.31
N ALA A 21 -10.42 -11.79 -6.29
CA ALA A 21 -11.81 -12.25 -6.36
C ALA A 21 -12.61 -11.53 -7.45
N ILE A 22 -12.45 -10.19 -7.54
CA ILE A 22 -13.13 -9.40 -8.58
C ILE A 22 -12.67 -9.85 -9.97
N GLN A 23 -11.36 -9.94 -10.20
CA GLN A 23 -10.82 -10.31 -11.50
C GLN A 23 -11.16 -11.76 -11.89
N ALA A 24 -11.13 -12.70 -10.94
CA ALA A 24 -11.52 -14.08 -11.19
C ALA A 24 -13.02 -14.20 -11.53
N GLN A 25 -13.87 -13.49 -10.82
CA GLN A 25 -15.32 -13.43 -11.12
C GLN A 25 -15.58 -12.83 -12.50
N GLU A 26 -14.84 -11.78 -12.90
CA GLU A 26 -14.96 -11.16 -14.22
C GLU A 26 -14.52 -12.09 -15.36
N GLN A 27 -13.68 -13.10 -15.07
CA GLN A 27 -13.33 -14.18 -16.00
C GLN A 27 -14.34 -15.33 -16.00
N GLY A 28 -15.44 -15.21 -15.25
CA GLY A 28 -16.52 -16.20 -15.22
C GLY A 28 -16.33 -17.32 -14.21
N LEU A 29 -15.32 -17.25 -13.32
CA LEU A 29 -15.16 -18.22 -12.24
C LEU A 29 -16.21 -18.01 -11.16
N LYS A 30 -16.73 -19.09 -10.58
CA LYS A 30 -17.56 -19.04 -9.38
C LYS A 30 -16.67 -18.86 -8.15
N VAL A 31 -16.66 -17.65 -7.58
CA VAL A 31 -15.75 -17.27 -6.50
C VAL A 31 -16.47 -17.18 -5.16
N CYS A 32 -15.85 -17.74 -4.12
CA CYS A 32 -16.22 -17.56 -2.73
C CYS A 32 -15.09 -16.87 -1.97
N MET A 33 -15.40 -15.91 -1.10
CA MET A 33 -14.43 -15.18 -0.29
C MET A 33 -14.76 -15.25 1.20
N PHE A 34 -13.74 -15.47 2.04
CA PHE A 34 -13.84 -15.44 3.49
C PHE A 34 -13.02 -14.34 4.10
N GLU A 35 -13.64 -13.52 4.94
CA GLU A 35 -12.97 -12.51 5.77
C GLU A 35 -13.25 -12.79 7.26
N LYS A 36 -12.19 -12.88 8.06
CA LYS A 36 -12.32 -13.20 9.49
C LYS A 36 -13.02 -12.13 10.32
N ASN A 37 -12.95 -10.87 9.89
CA ASN A 37 -13.60 -9.74 10.57
C ASN A 37 -14.89 -9.34 9.86
N ALA A 38 -15.71 -8.50 10.50
CA ALA A 38 -16.90 -7.92 9.88
C ALA A 38 -16.58 -7.03 8.66
N LYS A 39 -15.34 -6.54 8.56
CA LYS A 39 -14.82 -5.72 7.47
C LYS A 39 -13.29 -5.82 7.41
N PRO A 40 -12.66 -5.54 6.27
CA PRO A 40 -11.20 -5.51 6.15
C PRO A 40 -10.59 -4.46 7.09
N VAL A 41 -9.68 -4.87 7.97
CA VAL A 41 -9.03 -3.99 8.97
C VAL A 41 -7.50 -4.07 8.96
N GLY A 42 -6.91 -4.86 8.05
CA GLY A 42 -5.47 -5.03 7.91
C GLY A 42 -4.77 -3.84 7.23
N ALA A 43 -3.63 -4.10 6.59
CA ALA A 43 -2.80 -3.09 5.92
C ALA A 43 -3.59 -2.22 4.92
N THR A 44 -4.62 -2.77 4.25
CA THR A 44 -5.50 -2.04 3.32
C THR A 44 -6.16 -0.81 3.96
N ARG A 45 -6.46 -0.85 5.25
CA ARG A 45 -7.06 0.27 6.00
C ARG A 45 -6.02 1.15 6.70
N ARG A 46 -4.83 0.61 6.99
CA ARG A 46 -3.84 1.22 7.89
C ARG A 46 -2.69 1.90 7.14
N ASN A 47 -2.97 2.44 5.95
CA ASN A 47 -2.00 3.12 5.08
C ASN A 47 -2.48 4.54 4.73
N PHE A 48 -1.71 5.28 3.92
CA PHE A 48 -2.06 6.64 3.48
C PHE A 48 -3.22 6.69 2.48
N GLY A 49 -3.42 5.62 1.72
CA GLY A 49 -4.28 5.64 0.55
C GLY A 49 -3.65 6.30 -0.67
N MET A 50 -2.33 6.46 -0.70
CA MET A 50 -1.63 6.93 -1.90
C MET A 50 -1.48 5.80 -2.91
N VAL A 51 -1.76 6.09 -4.17
CA VAL A 51 -1.56 5.20 -5.32
C VAL A 51 -0.51 5.86 -6.20
N GLY A 52 0.75 5.79 -5.73
CA GLY A 52 1.91 6.45 -6.32
C GLY A 52 2.48 5.65 -7.49
N THR A 53 1.81 5.72 -8.64
CA THR A 53 2.22 4.98 -9.84
C THR A 53 3.55 5.45 -10.42
N SER A 54 4.00 6.63 -10.03
CA SER A 54 5.19 7.28 -10.60
C SER A 54 6.48 6.96 -9.86
N THR A 55 6.45 6.75 -8.54
CA THR A 55 7.68 6.70 -7.71
C THR A 55 7.83 5.46 -6.85
N LEU A 56 6.74 4.78 -6.49
CA LEU A 56 6.79 3.64 -5.58
C LEU A 56 7.49 2.40 -6.18
N THR A 57 7.64 2.36 -7.50
CA THR A 57 8.30 1.26 -8.22
C THR A 57 9.41 1.80 -9.09
N HIS A 58 10.49 1.01 -9.26
CA HIS A 58 11.55 1.34 -10.20
C HIS A 58 11.00 1.35 -11.63
N PRO A 59 11.30 2.38 -12.46
CA PRO A 59 10.69 2.53 -13.79
C PRO A 59 10.93 1.38 -14.76
N GLU A 60 12.05 0.68 -14.63
CA GLU A 60 12.48 -0.41 -15.50
C GLU A 60 12.02 -1.80 -15.02
N GLN A 61 11.43 -1.89 -13.85
CA GLN A 61 11.01 -3.16 -13.28
C GLN A 61 9.57 -3.52 -13.63
N GLN A 62 9.26 -4.82 -13.66
CA GLN A 62 7.92 -5.37 -13.87
C GLN A 62 6.86 -4.75 -12.96
N TRP A 63 7.23 -4.34 -11.76
CA TRP A 63 6.34 -3.75 -10.77
C TRP A 63 5.70 -2.44 -11.22
N ARG A 64 6.36 -1.68 -12.10
CA ARG A 64 5.74 -0.51 -12.73
C ARG A 64 4.54 -0.91 -13.60
N LYS A 65 4.64 -1.99 -14.36
CA LYS A 65 3.50 -2.52 -15.13
C LYS A 65 2.33 -2.85 -14.20
N TYR A 66 2.60 -3.51 -13.06
CA TYR A 66 1.54 -3.80 -12.08
C TYR A 66 0.91 -2.53 -11.51
N ALA A 67 1.68 -1.47 -11.27
CA ALA A 67 1.14 -0.20 -10.81
C ALA A 67 0.19 0.43 -11.84
N LEU A 68 0.55 0.43 -13.11
CA LEU A 68 -0.30 0.95 -14.20
C LEU A 68 -1.56 0.09 -14.41
N GLU A 69 -1.45 -1.22 -14.33
CA GLU A 69 -2.61 -2.13 -14.39
C GLU A 69 -3.53 -1.95 -13.18
N THR A 70 -2.98 -1.73 -11.98
CA THR A 70 -3.76 -1.41 -10.78
C THR A 70 -4.51 -0.09 -10.92
N ARG A 71 -3.86 0.95 -11.47
CA ARG A 71 -4.52 2.22 -11.81
C ARG A 71 -5.71 1.98 -12.73
N SER A 72 -5.51 1.23 -13.80
CA SER A 72 -6.58 0.91 -14.77
C SER A 72 -7.72 0.11 -14.12
N PHE A 73 -7.40 -0.83 -13.22
CA PHE A 73 -8.38 -1.58 -12.45
C PHE A 73 -9.24 -0.65 -11.58
N TYR A 74 -8.64 0.29 -10.85
CA TYR A 74 -9.39 1.24 -10.02
C TYR A 74 -10.19 2.23 -10.86
N GLN A 75 -9.63 2.75 -11.95
CA GLN A 75 -10.33 3.66 -12.87
C GLN A 75 -11.63 3.04 -13.41
N ARG A 76 -11.55 1.77 -13.83
CA ARG A 76 -12.69 1.04 -14.33
C ARG A 76 -13.78 0.86 -13.26
N ILE A 77 -13.42 0.49 -12.04
CA ILE A 77 -14.38 0.32 -10.95
C ILE A 77 -14.96 1.67 -10.52
N GLN A 78 -14.12 2.72 -10.44
CA GLN A 78 -14.57 4.08 -10.09
C GLN A 78 -15.58 4.63 -11.09
N ALA A 79 -15.49 4.26 -12.36
CA ALA A 79 -16.47 4.65 -13.39
C ALA A 79 -17.84 3.99 -13.18
N GLU A 80 -17.90 2.83 -12.53
CA GLU A 80 -19.14 2.11 -12.23
C GLU A 80 -19.71 2.44 -10.83
N THR A 81 -18.82 2.70 -9.88
CA THR A 81 -19.19 2.98 -8.48
C THR A 81 -18.06 3.73 -7.77
N ASP A 82 -18.43 4.64 -6.91
CA ASP A 82 -17.46 5.39 -6.14
C ASP A 82 -16.69 4.48 -5.16
N ILE A 83 -15.41 4.28 -5.44
CA ILE A 83 -14.46 3.62 -4.55
C ILE A 83 -13.47 4.61 -3.92
N SER A 84 -13.73 5.91 -4.01
CA SER A 84 -12.86 7.01 -3.58
C SER A 84 -11.55 7.15 -4.39
N PHE A 85 -11.47 6.57 -5.57
CA PHE A 85 -10.27 6.67 -6.39
C PHE A 85 -10.28 7.98 -7.18
N GLU A 86 -9.30 8.84 -6.92
CA GLU A 86 -9.18 10.15 -7.56
C GLU A 86 -7.75 10.40 -8.04
N GLN A 87 -7.60 11.17 -9.11
CA GLN A 87 -6.31 11.71 -9.50
C GLN A 87 -5.92 12.81 -8.51
N ARG A 88 -4.73 12.67 -7.93
CA ARG A 88 -4.19 13.63 -6.98
C ARG A 88 -2.69 13.73 -7.20
N GLN A 89 -2.21 14.91 -7.54
CA GLN A 89 -0.79 15.17 -7.75
C GLN A 89 0.05 14.72 -6.54
N GLY A 90 1.27 14.25 -6.82
CA GLY A 90 2.31 14.06 -5.81
C GLY A 90 3.33 15.19 -5.90
N VAL A 91 3.71 15.79 -4.77
CA VAL A 91 4.69 16.88 -4.72
C VAL A 91 5.84 16.49 -3.80
N TYR A 92 7.03 16.33 -4.37
CA TYR A 92 8.26 16.08 -3.64
C TYR A 92 8.96 17.41 -3.39
N LEU A 93 9.18 17.76 -2.12
CA LEU A 93 9.83 19.00 -1.70
C LEU A 93 11.29 18.74 -1.40
N ALA A 94 12.19 19.48 -2.03
CA ALA A 94 13.64 19.42 -1.81
C ALA A 94 14.10 20.52 -0.84
N ASN A 95 14.62 20.13 0.32
CA ASN A 95 15.15 21.06 1.32
C ASN A 95 16.66 21.29 1.18
N THR A 96 17.38 20.37 0.53
CA THR A 96 18.82 20.45 0.33
C THR A 96 19.19 20.53 -1.15
N ALA A 97 20.39 21.02 -1.45
CA ALA A 97 20.89 21.08 -2.81
C ALA A 97 20.98 19.68 -3.46
N LEU A 98 21.33 18.65 -2.67
CA LEU A 98 21.44 17.28 -3.17
C LEU A 98 20.07 16.68 -3.47
N GLU A 99 19.05 16.91 -2.64
CA GLU A 99 17.67 16.51 -2.95
C GLU A 99 17.17 17.19 -4.22
N TRP A 100 17.45 18.49 -4.37
CA TRP A 100 17.09 19.23 -5.57
C TRP A 100 17.80 18.71 -6.81
N GLN A 101 19.08 18.36 -6.70
CA GLN A 101 19.83 17.74 -7.80
C GLN A 101 19.19 16.42 -8.24
N VAL A 102 18.83 15.53 -7.31
CA VAL A 102 18.18 14.26 -7.66
C VAL A 102 16.82 14.49 -8.34
N LEU A 103 16.02 15.47 -7.90
CA LEU A 103 14.77 15.81 -8.58
C LEU A 103 14.98 16.33 -10.00
N ASN A 104 16.02 17.13 -10.25
CA ASN A 104 16.39 17.57 -11.60
C ASN A 104 16.81 16.38 -12.49
N GLU A 105 17.69 15.52 -11.97
CA GLU A 105 18.13 14.31 -12.68
C GLU A 105 16.98 13.38 -13.03
N PHE A 106 15.98 13.26 -12.13
CA PHE A 106 14.77 12.50 -12.41
C PHE A 106 13.91 13.15 -13.50
N ALA A 107 13.69 14.47 -13.42
CA ALA A 107 12.88 15.19 -14.40
C ALA A 107 13.44 15.07 -15.82
N GLU A 108 14.77 15.10 -15.97
CA GLU A 108 15.44 14.89 -17.27
C GLU A 108 15.18 13.49 -17.86
N ARG A 109 15.01 12.48 -17.01
CA ARG A 109 14.82 11.07 -17.39
C ARG A 109 13.37 10.63 -17.48
N ALA A 110 12.48 11.35 -16.81
CA ALA A 110 11.07 10.97 -16.62
C ALA A 110 10.35 10.71 -17.96
N ASN A 111 10.64 11.47 -19.00
CA ASN A 111 10.05 11.31 -20.33
C ASN A 111 10.38 9.95 -20.96
N ASN A 112 11.55 9.38 -20.71
CA ASN A 112 11.95 8.06 -21.23
C ASN A 112 11.02 6.95 -20.69
N TYR A 113 10.38 7.20 -19.56
CA TYR A 113 9.50 6.27 -18.88
C TYR A 113 8.02 6.69 -18.94
N GLN A 114 7.71 7.72 -19.72
CA GLN A 114 6.34 8.27 -19.83
C GLN A 114 5.76 8.65 -18.45
N ILE A 115 6.57 9.31 -17.62
CA ILE A 115 6.15 9.84 -16.33
C ILE A 115 6.02 11.36 -16.46
N PRO A 116 4.79 11.91 -16.49
CA PRO A 116 4.60 13.35 -16.59
C PRO A 116 4.95 14.03 -15.26
N VAL A 117 5.95 14.89 -15.30
CA VAL A 117 6.44 15.64 -14.15
C VAL A 117 6.78 17.08 -14.51
N HIS A 118 6.71 17.95 -13.51
CA HIS A 118 7.11 19.35 -13.63
C HIS A 118 8.00 19.75 -12.47
N LEU A 119 9.21 20.19 -12.78
CA LEU A 119 10.04 20.93 -11.81
C LEU A 119 9.38 22.26 -11.52
N ARG A 120 9.39 22.66 -10.25
CA ARG A 120 8.91 23.95 -9.77
C ARG A 120 9.94 24.56 -8.84
N SER A 121 10.25 25.82 -9.07
CA SER A 121 11.00 26.64 -8.12
C SER A 121 10.20 26.85 -6.83
N HIS A 122 10.85 27.36 -5.80
CA HIS A 122 10.19 27.75 -4.56
C HIS A 122 8.96 28.64 -4.81
N ASP A 123 9.14 29.72 -5.57
CA ASP A 123 8.09 30.73 -5.80
C ASP A 123 6.90 30.15 -6.60
N GLU A 124 7.18 29.29 -7.57
CA GLU A 124 6.12 28.58 -8.31
C GLU A 124 5.34 27.63 -7.39
N LEU A 125 6.02 26.91 -6.48
CA LEU A 125 5.36 25.98 -5.55
C LEU A 125 4.44 26.71 -4.58
N VAL A 126 4.93 27.79 -3.93
CA VAL A 126 4.10 28.54 -2.97
C VAL A 126 2.95 29.29 -3.65
N THR A 127 3.12 29.64 -4.92
CA THR A 127 2.04 30.20 -5.73
C THR A 127 0.99 29.15 -6.08
N GLN A 128 1.42 27.96 -6.51
CA GLN A 128 0.52 26.86 -6.92
C GLN A 128 -0.16 26.19 -5.72
N PHE A 129 0.57 26.06 -4.61
CA PHE A 129 0.13 25.35 -3.40
C PHE A 129 0.12 26.31 -2.21
N SER A 130 -0.92 27.11 -2.10
CA SER A 130 -1.07 28.20 -1.13
C SER A 130 -1.00 27.76 0.35
N TYR A 131 -1.06 26.47 0.63
CA TYR A 131 -0.85 25.90 1.96
C TYR A 131 0.63 25.73 2.33
N LEU A 132 1.55 25.88 1.38
CA LEU A 132 2.98 25.93 1.67
C LEU A 132 3.37 27.29 2.21
N ASN A 133 4.17 27.32 3.26
CA ASN A 133 4.63 28.57 3.86
C ASN A 133 5.69 29.24 2.97
N PRO A 134 5.44 30.45 2.43
CA PRO A 134 6.41 31.13 1.56
C PRO A 134 7.70 31.55 2.29
N ALA A 135 7.70 31.62 3.62
CA ALA A 135 8.92 31.90 4.40
C ALA A 135 9.78 30.64 4.63
N GLN A 136 9.29 29.46 4.26
CA GLN A 136 10.03 28.22 4.41
C GLN A 136 11.09 28.08 3.32
N HIS A 137 12.33 27.77 3.71
CA HIS A 137 13.42 27.56 2.78
C HIS A 137 13.43 26.11 2.26
N PHE A 138 12.92 25.90 1.05
CA PHE A 138 13.17 24.72 0.23
C PHE A 138 13.66 25.16 -1.15
N GLN A 139 14.48 24.29 -1.79
CA GLN A 139 15.13 24.63 -3.08
C GLN A 139 14.11 24.67 -4.23
N GLY A 140 13.11 23.85 -4.14
CA GLY A 140 12.08 23.64 -5.14
C GLY A 140 11.39 22.30 -4.92
N GLY A 141 10.71 21.80 -5.95
CA GLY A 141 10.08 20.48 -5.89
C GLY A 141 9.74 19.93 -7.25
N LEU A 142 9.37 18.66 -7.25
CA LEU A 142 8.92 17.93 -8.43
C LEU A 142 7.47 17.54 -8.26
N VAL A 143 6.63 17.98 -9.20
CA VAL A 143 5.19 17.69 -9.24
C VAL A 143 4.94 16.54 -10.20
N PHE A 144 4.36 15.46 -9.69
CA PHE A 144 3.89 14.31 -10.46
C PHE A 144 2.41 14.46 -10.76
N GLU A 145 2.04 14.50 -12.04
CA GLU A 145 0.66 14.77 -12.44
C GLU A 145 -0.25 13.54 -12.36
N GLU A 146 0.30 12.36 -12.65
CA GLU A 146 -0.44 11.11 -12.76
C GLU A 146 -0.29 10.22 -11.53
N ASP A 147 -0.26 10.81 -10.34
CA ASP A 147 -0.47 10.08 -9.10
C ASP A 147 -1.93 10.14 -8.67
N TYR A 148 -2.33 9.19 -7.87
CA TYR A 148 -3.72 8.97 -7.47
C TYR A 148 -3.81 8.72 -5.97
N SER A 149 -5.03 8.79 -5.45
CA SER A 149 -5.31 8.43 -4.07
C SER A 149 -6.66 7.74 -3.92
N VAL A 150 -6.79 7.05 -2.79
CA VAL A 150 -8.04 6.46 -2.30
C VAL A 150 -8.22 6.83 -0.83
N GLU A 151 -9.44 6.67 -0.30
CA GLU A 151 -9.67 6.78 1.12
C GLU A 151 -9.47 5.42 1.81
N PRO A 152 -8.36 5.21 2.57
CA PRO A 152 -8.01 3.90 3.10
C PRO A 152 -9.03 3.34 4.09
N HIS A 153 -9.81 4.21 4.74
CA HIS A 153 -10.83 3.79 5.70
C HIS A 153 -12.09 3.21 5.04
N VAL A 154 -12.33 3.44 3.74
CA VAL A 154 -13.52 2.96 3.03
C VAL A 154 -13.23 2.09 1.80
N ILE A 155 -12.06 2.21 1.15
CA ILE A 155 -11.77 1.50 -0.11
C ILE A 155 -12.01 -0.01 0.00
N GLY A 156 -11.57 -0.65 1.09
CA GLY A 156 -11.77 -2.08 1.30
C GLY A 156 -13.25 -2.47 1.35
N GLN A 157 -14.08 -1.70 2.05
CA GLN A 157 -15.52 -1.94 2.13
C GLN A 157 -16.23 -1.68 0.79
N ARG A 158 -15.83 -0.62 0.07
CA ARG A 158 -16.43 -0.27 -1.22
C ARG A 158 -16.08 -1.33 -2.29
N LEU A 159 -14.85 -1.84 -2.31
CA LEU A 159 -14.45 -2.95 -3.17
C LEU A 159 -15.14 -4.26 -2.79
N LEU A 160 -15.35 -4.53 -1.51
CA LEU A 160 -16.07 -5.70 -1.04
C LEU A 160 -17.53 -5.65 -1.51
N ALA A 161 -18.22 -4.53 -1.35
CA ALA A 161 -19.58 -4.33 -1.85
C ALA A 161 -19.64 -4.40 -3.40
N TYR A 162 -18.60 -3.94 -4.10
CA TYR A 162 -18.51 -4.09 -5.55
C TYR A 162 -18.36 -5.57 -5.95
N ALA A 163 -17.47 -6.32 -5.29
CA ALA A 163 -17.28 -7.75 -5.54
C ALA A 163 -18.58 -8.55 -5.35
N GLU A 164 -19.31 -8.26 -4.27
CA GLU A 164 -20.61 -8.89 -3.98
C GLU A 164 -21.63 -8.62 -5.10
N ARG A 165 -21.75 -7.36 -5.55
CA ARG A 165 -22.62 -7.00 -6.70
C ARG A 165 -22.21 -7.69 -8.01
N LYS A 166 -20.92 -8.01 -8.18
CA LYS A 166 -20.42 -8.75 -9.36
C LYS A 166 -20.61 -10.28 -9.23
N GLY A 167 -21.15 -10.76 -8.11
CA GLY A 167 -21.49 -12.17 -7.91
C GLY A 167 -20.48 -12.98 -7.12
N VAL A 168 -19.48 -12.35 -6.51
CA VAL A 168 -18.61 -13.03 -5.53
C VAL A 168 -19.42 -13.35 -4.28
N GLU A 169 -19.43 -14.61 -3.85
CA GLU A 169 -20.10 -15.04 -2.62
C GLU A 169 -19.21 -14.74 -1.43
N ILE A 170 -19.60 -13.78 -0.58
CA ILE A 170 -18.75 -13.23 0.49
C ILE A 170 -19.28 -13.58 1.87
N TYR A 171 -18.39 -14.12 2.70
CA TYR A 171 -18.64 -14.41 4.11
C TYR A 171 -17.71 -13.60 5.00
N THR A 172 -18.27 -12.67 5.75
CA THR A 172 -17.56 -11.92 6.81
C THR A 172 -17.77 -12.59 8.17
N ASN A 173 -16.93 -12.26 9.17
CA ASN A 173 -16.85 -12.95 10.46
C ASN A 173 -16.60 -14.47 10.27
N ALA A 174 -15.93 -14.86 9.22
CA ALA A 174 -15.71 -16.24 8.78
C ALA A 174 -14.19 -16.51 8.72
N CYS A 175 -13.64 -16.98 9.84
CA CYS A 175 -12.24 -17.32 9.93
C CYS A 175 -11.97 -18.72 9.35
N VAL A 176 -11.21 -18.79 8.25
CA VAL A 176 -10.68 -20.07 7.74
C VAL A 176 -9.53 -20.49 8.63
N VAL A 177 -9.64 -21.66 9.24
CA VAL A 177 -8.64 -22.22 10.18
C VAL A 177 -7.87 -23.40 9.62
N GLN A 178 -8.31 -23.95 8.50
CA GLN A 178 -7.63 -25.04 7.80
C GLN A 178 -7.96 -25.00 6.32
N THR A 179 -6.96 -25.26 5.48
CA THR A 179 -7.15 -25.60 4.07
C THR A 179 -6.41 -26.88 3.79
N GLN A 180 -6.93 -27.72 2.88
CA GLN A 180 -6.31 -28.99 2.49
C GLN A 180 -6.76 -29.41 1.09
N TYR A 181 -5.89 -30.12 0.37
CA TYR A 181 -6.28 -30.80 -0.87
C TYR A 181 -6.67 -32.25 -0.56
N GLN A 182 -7.92 -32.59 -0.76
CA GLN A 182 -8.46 -33.94 -0.49
C GLN A 182 -9.57 -34.31 -1.44
N GLN A 183 -9.62 -35.56 -1.86
CA GLN A 183 -10.68 -36.09 -2.77
C GLN A 183 -10.82 -35.23 -4.05
N GLU A 184 -9.68 -34.95 -4.69
CA GLU A 184 -9.57 -34.17 -5.93
C GLU A 184 -10.13 -32.73 -5.89
N SER A 185 -10.32 -32.18 -4.70
CA SER A 185 -10.74 -30.81 -4.47
C SER A 185 -10.01 -30.15 -3.32
N CYS A 186 -9.94 -28.84 -3.33
CA CYS A 186 -9.51 -28.06 -2.18
C CYS A 186 -10.66 -27.86 -1.21
N GLN A 187 -10.38 -27.91 0.08
CA GLN A 187 -11.33 -27.67 1.15
C GLN A 187 -10.84 -26.55 2.03
N ALA A 188 -11.75 -25.67 2.44
CA ALA A 188 -11.52 -24.63 3.44
C ALA A 188 -12.49 -24.85 4.60
N ARG A 189 -11.97 -25.04 5.82
CA ARG A 189 -12.76 -25.23 7.03
C ARG A 189 -12.74 -23.94 7.86
N LEU A 190 -13.92 -23.50 8.22
CA LEU A 190 -14.12 -22.35 9.10
C LEU A 190 -13.99 -22.74 10.59
N ALA A 191 -13.69 -21.75 11.43
CA ALA A 191 -13.69 -21.91 12.88
C ALA A 191 -15.08 -22.34 13.44
N SER A 192 -16.17 -22.04 12.73
CA SER A 192 -17.53 -22.50 13.03
C SER A 192 -17.75 -24.02 12.80
N GLY A 193 -16.81 -24.67 12.10
CA GLY A 193 -16.88 -26.08 11.72
C GLY A 193 -17.39 -26.36 10.31
N GLU A 194 -17.94 -25.37 9.62
CA GLU A 194 -18.39 -25.48 8.25
C GLU A 194 -17.21 -25.69 7.30
N THR A 195 -17.42 -26.46 6.22
CA THR A 195 -16.40 -26.75 5.21
C THR A 195 -16.95 -26.42 3.82
N TYR A 196 -16.14 -25.66 3.07
CA TYR A 196 -16.42 -25.28 1.69
C TYR A 196 -15.43 -25.95 0.76
N ARG A 197 -15.85 -26.18 -0.49
CA ARG A 197 -15.04 -26.88 -1.50
C ARG A 197 -14.84 -26.01 -2.74
N ALA A 198 -13.63 -26.07 -3.30
CA ALA A 198 -13.29 -25.39 -4.55
C ALA A 198 -12.27 -26.21 -5.37
N ASN A 199 -12.11 -25.84 -6.64
CA ASN A 199 -11.04 -26.37 -7.47
C ASN A 199 -9.67 -25.88 -7.00
N LYS A 200 -9.60 -24.59 -6.58
CA LYS A 200 -8.39 -23.93 -6.08
C LYS A 200 -8.67 -23.01 -4.88
N VAL A 201 -7.64 -22.79 -4.07
CA VAL A 201 -7.68 -21.85 -2.94
C VAL A 201 -6.55 -20.83 -3.08
N LEU A 202 -6.86 -19.57 -2.87
CA LEU A 202 -5.91 -18.46 -2.84
C LEU A 202 -5.94 -17.80 -1.47
N ILE A 203 -4.83 -17.88 -0.75
CA ILE A 203 -4.69 -17.35 0.61
C ILE A 203 -4.01 -15.99 0.56
N CYS A 204 -4.75 -14.93 0.92
CA CYS A 204 -4.31 -13.52 0.95
C CYS A 204 -4.49 -12.93 2.36
N HIS A 205 -4.00 -13.62 3.39
CA HIS A 205 -4.25 -13.31 4.81
C HIS A 205 -3.46 -12.09 5.35
N GLY A 206 -2.66 -11.40 4.50
CA GLY A 206 -1.89 -10.22 4.90
C GLY A 206 -0.78 -10.56 5.92
N GLU A 207 -0.83 -9.94 7.10
CA GLU A 207 0.16 -10.12 8.17
C GLU A 207 -0.14 -11.28 9.14
N VAL A 208 -1.25 -11.98 8.97
CA VAL A 208 -1.68 -13.07 9.87
C VAL A 208 -0.93 -14.35 9.50
N ILE A 209 0.02 -14.73 10.33
CA ILE A 209 0.97 -15.83 10.03
C ILE A 209 0.78 -17.07 10.88
N ASP A 210 -0.11 -17.02 11.86
CA ASP A 210 -0.25 -18.01 12.94
C ASP A 210 -1.46 -18.94 12.76
N VAL A 211 -2.24 -18.77 11.70
CA VAL A 211 -3.46 -19.57 11.45
C VAL A 211 -3.29 -20.59 10.35
N LEU A 212 -2.84 -20.15 9.15
CA LEU A 212 -2.69 -21.03 7.99
C LEU A 212 -1.20 -21.15 7.61
N TYR A 213 -0.71 -22.38 7.56
CA TYR A 213 0.67 -22.69 7.15
C TYR A 213 1.78 -21.95 7.91
N PRO A 214 1.75 -21.87 9.25
CA PRO A 214 2.75 -21.11 10.01
C PRO A 214 4.19 -21.59 9.77
N ASP A 215 4.42 -22.91 9.68
CA ASP A 215 5.76 -23.47 9.45
C ASP A 215 6.29 -23.09 8.05
N LEU A 216 5.42 -23.10 7.03
CA LEU A 216 5.79 -22.65 5.69
C LEU A 216 6.17 -21.16 5.72
N LEU A 217 5.36 -20.31 6.34
CA LEU A 217 5.63 -18.88 6.43
C LEU A 217 6.94 -18.58 7.18
N GLN A 218 7.25 -19.35 8.22
CA GLN A 218 8.53 -19.22 8.94
C GLN A 218 9.74 -19.57 8.06
N SER A 219 9.57 -20.47 7.09
CA SER A 219 10.65 -20.85 6.17
C SER A 219 10.95 -19.84 5.07
N LEU A 220 10.07 -18.82 4.87
CA LEU A 220 10.14 -17.88 3.73
C LEU A 220 10.97 -16.62 4.00
N ASN A 221 11.83 -16.57 5.01
CA ASN A 221 12.66 -15.39 5.33
C ASN A 221 11.88 -14.06 5.38
N LEU A 222 10.67 -14.11 5.94
CA LEU A 222 9.81 -12.94 6.04
C LEU A 222 10.20 -12.05 7.22
N LYS A 223 9.97 -10.75 7.06
CA LYS A 223 10.02 -9.75 8.14
C LYS A 223 8.67 -9.06 8.25
N ARG A 224 8.31 -8.70 9.47
CA ARG A 224 7.17 -7.80 9.72
C ARG A 224 7.68 -6.38 9.78
N CYS A 225 7.12 -5.51 8.95
CA CYS A 225 7.33 -4.07 9.05
C CYS A 225 6.20 -3.46 9.87
N GLY A 226 6.56 -2.77 10.95
CA GLY A 226 5.67 -1.92 11.71
C GLY A 226 5.86 -0.47 11.30
N LEU A 227 4.77 0.29 11.18
CA LEU A 227 4.82 1.71 10.87
C LEU A 227 3.85 2.48 11.75
N GLN A 228 4.26 3.66 12.18
CA GLN A 228 3.45 4.56 13.00
C GLN A 228 2.88 5.68 12.16
N MET A 229 1.59 5.92 12.30
CA MET A 229 0.86 6.94 11.56
C MET A 229 -0.04 7.74 12.48
N VAL A 230 -0.29 8.97 12.10
CA VAL A 230 -1.20 9.86 12.82
C VAL A 230 -2.27 10.44 11.89
N LEU A 231 -3.42 10.75 12.49
CA LEU A 231 -4.49 11.54 11.89
C LEU A 231 -4.69 12.81 12.72
N THR A 232 -4.69 13.94 12.05
CA THR A 232 -4.93 15.23 12.72
C THR A 232 -6.43 15.57 12.78
N GLN A 233 -6.77 16.61 13.50
CA GLN A 233 -8.02 17.34 13.26
C GLN A 233 -8.02 17.95 11.83
N PRO A 234 -9.19 18.38 11.32
CA PRO A 234 -9.27 18.97 10.00
C PRO A 234 -8.30 20.16 9.83
N PHE A 235 -7.57 20.16 8.75
CA PHE A 235 -6.73 21.26 8.32
C PHE A 235 -7.59 22.27 7.54
N GLN A 236 -7.44 23.55 7.83
CA GLN A 236 -8.33 24.58 7.29
C GLN A 236 -8.23 24.75 5.77
N GLN A 237 -7.03 24.54 5.22
CA GLN A 237 -6.81 24.67 3.79
C GLN A 237 -6.99 23.32 3.09
N LYS A 238 -7.42 23.34 1.83
CA LYS A 238 -7.52 22.14 1.02
C LYS A 238 -6.16 21.80 0.41
N LEU A 239 -5.62 20.63 0.75
CA LEU A 239 -4.46 20.07 0.05
C LEU A 239 -4.94 19.40 -1.25
N ASN A 240 -4.64 20.00 -2.38
CA ASN A 240 -4.94 19.46 -3.70
C ASN A 240 -3.87 18.48 -4.22
N ALA A 241 -2.79 18.27 -3.47
CA ALA A 241 -1.74 17.31 -3.74
C ALA A 241 -1.35 16.53 -2.49
N SER A 242 -0.78 15.34 -2.69
CA SER A 242 -0.06 14.61 -1.63
C SER A 242 1.35 15.16 -1.52
N LEU A 243 1.83 15.41 -0.29
CA LEU A 243 3.17 15.93 -0.06
C LEU A 243 4.13 14.82 0.35
N TYR A 244 5.33 14.90 -0.19
CA TYR A 244 6.44 14.01 0.11
C TYR A 244 7.67 14.86 0.50
N SER A 245 8.28 14.48 1.61
CA SER A 245 9.53 15.14 2.06
C SER A 245 10.74 14.72 1.24
N GLY A 246 11.85 15.41 1.37
CA GLY A 246 13.15 15.03 0.81
C GLY A 246 13.59 13.61 1.24
N LEU A 247 13.22 13.19 2.46
CA LEU A 247 13.48 11.83 2.94
C LEU A 247 12.79 10.75 2.07
N SER A 248 11.68 11.07 1.43
CA SER A 248 11.00 10.16 0.51
C SER A 248 11.74 10.02 -0.83
N ILE A 249 12.52 11.02 -1.25
CA ILE A 249 13.36 10.93 -2.46
C ILE A 249 14.44 9.87 -2.27
N SER A 250 15.08 9.81 -1.09
CA SER A 250 16.11 8.81 -0.79
C SER A 250 15.56 7.39 -0.61
N ARG A 251 14.24 7.23 -0.47
CA ARG A 251 13.60 5.95 -0.17
C ARG A 251 12.93 5.29 -1.37
N TYR A 252 12.36 6.07 -2.29
CA TYR A 252 11.56 5.49 -3.36
C TYR A 252 12.39 4.98 -4.54
N PRO A 253 12.12 3.74 -5.01
CA PRO A 253 12.92 3.07 -6.05
C PRO A 253 12.98 3.82 -7.38
N ALA A 254 11.99 4.65 -7.69
CA ALA A 254 12.01 5.41 -8.94
C ALA A 254 13.22 6.34 -9.05
N PHE A 255 13.71 6.85 -7.94
CA PHE A 255 14.86 7.76 -7.93
C PHE A 255 16.22 7.05 -8.05
N GLU A 256 16.25 5.71 -7.98
CA GLU A 256 17.48 4.90 -8.14
C GLU A 256 18.12 5.06 -9.54
N ILE A 257 17.34 5.49 -10.54
CA ILE A 257 17.84 5.82 -11.89
C ILE A 257 18.68 7.12 -11.92
N CYS A 258 18.67 7.90 -10.84
CA CYS A 258 19.38 9.18 -10.74
C CYS A 258 20.82 8.97 -10.27
N PRO A 259 21.84 9.50 -10.97
CA PRO A 259 23.24 9.33 -10.60
C PRO A 259 23.58 9.73 -9.16
N SER A 260 22.95 10.80 -8.65
CA SER A 260 23.21 11.33 -7.30
C SER A 260 22.39 10.65 -6.19
N HIS A 261 21.49 9.71 -6.53
CA HIS A 261 20.60 9.06 -5.55
C HIS A 261 21.38 8.31 -4.45
N SER A 262 22.43 7.57 -4.80
CA SER A 262 23.21 6.83 -3.81
C SER A 262 23.93 7.72 -2.80
N GLU A 263 24.36 8.92 -3.22
CA GLU A 263 24.91 9.94 -2.33
C GLU A 263 23.84 10.51 -1.40
N LEU A 264 22.65 10.81 -1.94
CA LEU A 264 21.51 11.27 -1.16
C LEU A 264 21.11 10.26 -0.08
N VAL A 265 21.05 8.96 -0.41
CA VAL A 265 20.76 7.91 0.58
C VAL A 265 21.77 7.93 1.71
N LYS A 266 23.08 8.03 1.41
CA LYS A 266 24.13 8.11 2.45
C LYS A 266 24.02 9.35 3.32
N ALA A 267 23.63 10.47 2.75
CA ALA A 267 23.51 11.75 3.45
C ALA A 267 22.25 11.80 4.34
N SER A 268 21.13 11.29 3.88
CA SER A 268 19.83 11.40 4.55
C SER A 268 19.53 10.27 5.54
N GLN A 269 19.99 9.05 5.28
CA GLN A 269 19.69 7.87 6.10
C GLN A 269 20.71 7.71 7.24
N GLN A 270 20.64 8.60 8.26
CA GLN A 270 21.54 8.62 9.42
C GLN A 270 20.75 8.78 10.73
N GLY A 271 21.37 8.37 11.85
CA GLY A 271 20.85 8.53 13.20
C GLY A 271 19.42 8.08 13.35
N PHE A 272 18.59 8.90 13.95
CA PHE A 272 17.16 8.62 14.24
C PHE A 272 16.34 8.28 12.98
N ILE A 273 16.61 8.95 11.85
CA ILE A 273 15.92 8.68 10.59
C ILE A 273 16.19 7.25 10.10
N LYS A 274 17.45 6.82 10.16
CA LYS A 274 17.86 5.46 9.76
C LYS A 274 17.35 4.42 10.74
N GLU A 275 17.45 4.69 12.04
CA GLU A 275 17.04 3.77 13.10
C GLU A 275 15.58 3.37 12.99
N PHE A 276 14.70 4.34 12.75
CA PHE A 276 13.25 4.13 12.63
C PHE A 276 12.73 4.15 11.20
N GLY A 277 13.60 4.20 10.20
CA GLY A 277 13.23 4.19 8.78
C GLY A 277 12.26 5.30 8.39
N ILE A 278 12.45 6.51 8.93
CA ILE A 278 11.49 7.61 8.79
C ILE A 278 11.57 8.23 7.40
N HIS A 279 10.43 8.37 6.77
CA HIS A 279 10.20 9.31 5.68
C HIS A 279 8.79 9.91 5.85
N ILE A 280 8.57 11.11 5.34
CA ILE A 280 7.36 11.84 5.70
C ILE A 280 6.50 12.09 4.48
N LEU A 281 5.26 11.62 4.61
CA LEU A 281 4.18 11.80 3.65
C LEU A 281 2.99 12.45 4.33
N ILE A 282 2.28 13.28 3.59
CA ILE A 282 1.07 13.95 4.06
C ILE A 282 0.00 13.85 2.98
N LYS A 283 -1.16 13.31 3.36
CA LYS A 283 -2.36 13.29 2.53
C LYS A 283 -3.54 13.83 3.31
N GLN A 284 -4.34 14.68 2.71
CA GLN A 284 -5.62 15.09 3.27
C GLN A 284 -6.72 14.13 2.85
N ASN A 285 -7.55 13.68 3.79
CA ASN A 285 -8.70 12.83 3.52
C ASN A 285 -9.96 13.66 3.16
N GLU A 286 -11.06 12.99 2.86
CA GLU A 286 -12.35 13.61 2.49
C GLU A 286 -12.96 14.49 3.61
N PHE A 287 -12.53 14.32 4.87
CA PHE A 287 -12.98 15.11 6.01
C PHE A 287 -12.07 16.31 6.33
N GLY A 288 -11.07 16.55 5.50
CA GLY A 288 -10.08 17.61 5.71
C GLY A 288 -8.97 17.26 6.70
N GLU A 289 -8.99 16.06 7.30
CA GLU A 289 -8.00 15.58 8.25
C GLU A 289 -6.71 15.18 7.52
N LEU A 290 -5.53 15.42 8.12
CA LEU A 290 -4.26 15.02 7.53
C LEU A 290 -3.84 13.65 8.06
N ILE A 291 -3.59 12.72 7.15
CA ILE A 291 -2.90 11.46 7.40
C ILE A 291 -1.41 11.76 7.22
N VAL A 292 -0.63 11.57 8.29
CA VAL A 292 0.79 11.90 8.32
C VAL A 292 1.59 10.73 8.87
N GLY A 293 2.74 10.46 8.34
CA GLY A 293 3.68 9.44 8.80
C GLY A 293 4.82 9.34 7.80
N ASP A 294 5.61 8.30 7.87
CA ASP A 294 5.60 7.17 8.78
C ASP A 294 7.01 6.72 9.19
N SER A 295 7.07 5.80 10.13
CA SER A 295 8.29 5.04 10.44
C SER A 295 8.24 3.66 9.76
N HIS A 296 9.39 2.95 9.74
CA HIS A 296 9.49 1.57 9.24
C HIS A 296 10.43 0.77 10.13
N GLU A 297 9.86 0.05 11.06
CA GLU A 297 10.59 -0.82 11.98
C GLU A 297 10.44 -2.28 11.56
N TYR A 298 11.55 -2.94 11.22
CA TYR A 298 11.55 -4.32 10.70
C TYR A 298 11.89 -5.30 11.82
N HIS A 299 10.98 -6.23 12.07
CA HIS A 299 11.08 -7.25 13.10
C HIS A 299 11.00 -8.65 12.51
N SER A 300 11.49 -9.63 13.26
CA SER A 300 11.22 -11.03 12.97
C SER A 300 9.71 -11.28 12.98
N ILE A 301 9.22 -12.15 12.11
CA ILE A 301 7.80 -12.55 12.13
C ILE A 301 7.43 -13.32 13.40
N ASN A 302 8.43 -13.88 14.11
CA ASN A 302 8.25 -14.58 15.38
C ASN A 302 8.10 -13.64 16.58
N GLU A 303 8.41 -12.35 16.41
CA GLU A 303 8.17 -11.35 17.44
C GLU A 303 6.71 -10.88 17.38
N ALA A 304 6.13 -10.63 18.57
CA ALA A 304 4.80 -10.04 18.64
C ALA A 304 4.79 -8.64 18.00
N PRO A 305 3.73 -8.25 17.27
CA PRO A 305 3.57 -6.87 16.81
C PRO A 305 3.64 -5.90 18.00
N GLN A 306 4.34 -4.78 17.81
CA GLN A 306 4.41 -3.76 18.86
C GLN A 306 3.03 -3.21 19.18
N PHE A 307 2.69 -3.21 20.46
CA PHE A 307 1.42 -2.66 20.94
C PHE A 307 1.52 -1.15 21.13
N GLU A 308 2.58 -0.70 21.82
CA GLU A 308 2.81 0.70 22.11
C GLU A 308 3.33 1.46 20.88
N GLN A 309 3.04 2.76 20.86
CA GLN A 309 3.65 3.70 19.93
C GLN A 309 4.76 4.49 20.61
N ARG A 310 5.83 4.75 19.85
CA ARG A 310 6.93 5.61 20.28
C ARG A 310 6.56 7.07 20.04
N GLU A 311 6.27 7.80 21.10
CA GLU A 311 5.88 9.21 20.99
C GLU A 311 7.04 10.10 20.48
N GLU A 312 8.29 9.66 20.63
CA GLU A 312 9.45 10.33 20.06
C GLU A 312 9.41 10.37 18.52
N ILE A 313 8.92 9.31 17.86
CA ILE A 313 8.73 9.29 16.40
C ILE A 313 7.67 10.31 16.00
N ASN A 314 6.53 10.33 16.70
CA ASN A 314 5.45 11.28 16.42
C ASN A 314 5.91 12.74 16.59
N LYS A 315 6.68 13.03 17.65
CA LYS A 315 7.27 14.35 17.89
C LYS A 315 8.26 14.74 16.80
N PHE A 316 9.13 13.80 16.39
CA PHE A 316 10.07 14.04 15.30
C PHE A 316 9.34 14.39 14.00
N ILE A 317 8.32 13.60 13.62
CA ILE A 317 7.52 13.85 12.41
C ILE A 317 6.85 15.23 12.46
N GLN A 318 6.24 15.60 13.60
CA GLN A 318 5.61 16.91 13.76
C GLN A 318 6.62 18.06 13.65
N ALA A 319 7.78 17.93 14.30
CA ALA A 319 8.86 18.93 14.22
C ALA A 319 9.37 19.06 12.78
N TYR A 320 9.59 17.93 12.08
CA TYR A 320 10.03 17.94 10.70
C TYR A 320 9.00 18.59 9.76
N CYS A 321 7.72 18.31 9.92
CA CYS A 321 6.66 18.97 9.14
C CYS A 321 6.70 20.49 9.32
N HIS A 322 6.87 20.94 10.56
CA HIS A 322 6.97 22.38 10.87
C HIS A 322 8.26 23.01 10.31
N GLU A 323 9.41 22.40 10.58
CA GLU A 323 10.72 22.98 10.30
C GLU A 323 11.17 22.82 8.84
N LYS A 324 10.80 21.71 8.19
CA LYS A 324 11.27 21.37 6.85
C LYS A 324 10.22 21.56 5.75
N LEU A 325 8.94 21.32 6.08
CA LEU A 325 7.86 21.47 5.10
C LEU A 325 7.08 22.78 5.29
N GLY A 326 7.37 23.53 6.35
CA GLY A 326 6.65 24.78 6.67
C GLY A 326 5.18 24.54 7.02
N LEU A 327 4.82 23.32 7.41
CA LEU A 327 3.44 22.91 7.67
C LEU A 327 3.22 22.65 9.16
N THR A 328 2.52 23.56 9.83
CA THR A 328 2.08 23.33 11.21
C THR A 328 0.88 22.41 11.21
N LEU A 329 1.07 21.19 11.71
CA LEU A 329 0.00 20.19 11.77
C LEU A 329 -1.06 20.60 12.79
N PRO A 330 -2.37 20.41 12.48
CA PRO A 330 -3.42 20.50 13.49
C PRO A 330 -3.21 19.49 14.64
N PRO A 331 -3.88 19.64 15.77
CA PRO A 331 -3.79 18.68 16.87
C PRO A 331 -4.04 17.25 16.41
N ILE A 332 -3.22 16.30 16.88
CA ILE A 332 -3.39 14.89 16.55
C ILE A 332 -4.65 14.35 17.21
N GLN A 333 -5.51 13.74 16.40
CA GLN A 333 -6.80 13.16 16.83
C GLN A 333 -6.69 11.65 17.05
N LYS A 334 -5.95 10.94 16.16
CA LYS A 334 -5.79 9.47 16.24
C LYS A 334 -4.36 9.08 15.93
N ARG A 335 -3.95 7.95 16.50
CA ARG A 335 -2.68 7.28 16.22
C ARG A 335 -2.96 5.81 16.01
N TRP A 336 -2.22 5.16 15.09
CA TRP A 336 -2.29 3.71 14.90
C TRP A 336 -0.97 3.14 14.40
N ASN A 337 -0.80 1.84 14.60
CA ASN A 337 0.26 1.06 13.98
C ASN A 337 -0.31 0.34 12.75
N GLY A 338 0.39 0.44 11.64
CA GLY A 338 0.18 -0.40 10.47
C GLY A 338 1.21 -1.54 10.46
N TYR A 339 0.82 -2.70 9.92
CA TYR A 339 1.73 -3.83 9.76
C TYR A 339 1.57 -4.44 8.39
N TYR A 340 2.69 -4.85 7.79
CA TYR A 340 2.72 -5.68 6.60
C TYR A 340 3.94 -6.63 6.62
N LEU A 341 3.85 -7.68 5.84
CA LEU A 341 4.99 -8.56 5.63
C LEU A 341 5.82 -8.11 4.43
N THR A 342 7.13 -8.33 4.53
CA THR A 342 8.09 -8.11 3.46
C THR A 342 9.05 -9.29 3.41
N HIS A 343 9.57 -9.59 2.24
CA HIS A 343 10.65 -10.55 2.04
C HIS A 343 11.99 -9.83 1.93
N GLU A 344 13.09 -10.47 2.31
CA GLU A 344 14.40 -9.84 2.33
C GLU A 344 14.92 -9.54 0.91
N HIS A 345 14.62 -10.40 -0.05
CA HIS A 345 15.14 -10.33 -1.42
C HIS A 345 14.03 -10.19 -2.47
N GLU A 346 12.84 -10.73 -2.21
CA GLU A 346 11.74 -10.74 -3.16
C GLU A 346 10.75 -9.60 -2.89
N LEU A 347 10.15 -9.09 -3.94
CA LEU A 347 9.15 -8.02 -3.83
C LEU A 347 7.77 -8.51 -3.39
N ALA A 348 7.50 -9.80 -3.53
CA ALA A 348 6.35 -10.53 -3.00
C ALA A 348 6.61 -12.03 -3.06
N CYS A 349 5.88 -12.82 -2.26
CA CYS A 349 5.95 -14.28 -2.24
C CYS A 349 4.65 -14.88 -2.78
N VAL A 350 4.78 -15.80 -3.72
CA VAL A 350 3.70 -16.69 -4.17
C VAL A 350 4.20 -18.12 -4.01
N THR A 351 3.51 -18.91 -3.21
CA THR A 351 3.95 -20.28 -2.87
C THR A 351 2.77 -21.24 -2.93
N GLU A 352 2.91 -22.35 -3.62
CA GLU A 352 1.96 -23.45 -3.55
C GLU A 352 2.19 -24.21 -2.25
N ALA A 353 1.29 -24.03 -1.27
CA ALA A 353 1.39 -24.64 0.05
C ALA A 353 0.98 -26.12 0.02
N GLU A 354 -0.01 -26.46 -0.77
CA GLU A 354 -0.45 -27.79 -1.14
C GLU A 354 -0.98 -27.74 -2.58
N LYS A 355 -1.19 -28.88 -3.21
CA LYS A 355 -1.74 -28.94 -4.57
C LYS A 355 -2.97 -28.05 -4.73
N ASN A 356 -2.92 -27.10 -5.64
CA ASN A 356 -3.97 -26.11 -5.93
C ASN A 356 -4.31 -25.14 -4.76
N ILE A 357 -3.45 -25.04 -3.75
CA ILE A 357 -3.59 -24.09 -2.64
C ILE A 357 -2.40 -23.15 -2.66
N PHE A 358 -2.64 -21.90 -3.02
CA PHE A 358 -1.60 -20.89 -3.20
C PHE A 358 -1.67 -19.84 -2.09
N LEU A 359 -0.51 -19.52 -1.53
CA LEU A 359 -0.34 -18.48 -0.54
C LEU A 359 0.34 -17.27 -1.20
N VAL A 360 -0.26 -16.08 -1.05
CA VAL A 360 0.28 -14.81 -1.54
C VAL A 360 0.53 -13.88 -0.37
N SER A 361 1.78 -13.47 -0.20
CA SER A 361 2.22 -12.68 0.95
C SER A 361 3.36 -11.71 0.58
N ALA A 362 3.77 -10.91 1.55
CA ALA A 362 4.99 -10.09 1.53
C ALA A 362 5.09 -9.07 0.39
N ILE A 363 3.97 -8.53 -0.10
CA ILE A 363 3.97 -7.44 -1.09
C ILE A 363 4.51 -6.12 -0.52
N ALA A 364 4.94 -6.12 0.73
CA ALA A 364 5.41 -4.95 1.46
C ALA A 364 4.36 -3.81 1.49
N GLY A 365 4.80 -2.55 1.53
CA GLY A 365 3.92 -1.38 1.47
C GLY A 365 3.35 -1.06 0.08
N LYS A 366 3.47 -1.97 -0.91
CA LYS A 366 3.11 -1.68 -2.31
C LYS A 366 1.69 -2.11 -2.71
N GLY A 367 0.98 -2.82 -1.83
CA GLY A 367 -0.30 -3.47 -2.17
C GLY A 367 -1.34 -2.53 -2.77
N MET A 368 -1.49 -1.30 -2.24
CA MET A 368 -2.46 -0.34 -2.76
C MET A 368 -2.12 0.13 -4.18
N THR A 369 -0.84 0.29 -4.49
CA THR A 369 -0.37 0.77 -5.80
C THR A 369 -0.24 -0.34 -6.84
N THR A 370 0.16 -1.56 -6.44
CA THR A 370 0.52 -2.63 -7.39
C THR A 370 -0.33 -3.89 -7.27
N GLY A 371 -1.18 -3.97 -6.25
CA GLY A 371 -1.83 -5.21 -5.84
C GLY A 371 -2.73 -5.81 -6.92
N ALA A 372 -3.55 -5.03 -7.61
CA ALA A 372 -4.48 -5.57 -8.61
C ALA A 372 -3.73 -6.06 -9.87
N GLY A 373 -2.71 -5.34 -10.33
CA GLY A 373 -1.88 -5.77 -11.45
C GLY A 373 -1.07 -7.03 -11.11
N PHE A 374 -0.50 -7.09 -9.91
CA PHE A 374 0.21 -8.27 -9.42
C PHE A 374 -0.73 -9.49 -9.32
N MET A 375 -1.92 -9.32 -8.73
CA MET A 375 -2.89 -10.41 -8.61
C MET A 375 -3.42 -10.91 -9.96
N LYS A 376 -3.51 -10.04 -10.97
CA LYS A 376 -3.82 -10.45 -12.34
C LYS A 376 -2.80 -11.46 -12.89
N GLU A 377 -1.52 -11.21 -12.65
CA GLU A 377 -0.46 -12.14 -13.04
C GLU A 377 -0.52 -13.44 -12.22
N VAL A 378 -0.70 -13.35 -10.90
CA VAL A 378 -0.87 -14.52 -10.02
C VAL A 378 -2.03 -15.41 -10.50
N LEU A 379 -3.17 -14.81 -10.83
CA LEU A 379 -4.33 -15.54 -11.37
C LEU A 379 -4.00 -16.21 -12.69
N THR A 380 -3.33 -15.52 -13.60
CA THR A 380 -2.95 -16.05 -14.92
C THR A 380 -2.02 -17.25 -14.81
N GLN A 381 -1.06 -17.20 -13.89
CA GLN A 381 -0.05 -18.25 -13.73
C GLN A 381 -0.54 -19.45 -12.92
N ASN A 382 -1.45 -19.25 -11.96
CA ASN A 382 -1.76 -20.28 -10.96
C ASN A 382 -3.25 -20.69 -10.94
N ILE A 383 -4.16 -19.86 -11.43
CA ILE A 383 -5.60 -20.09 -11.27
C ILE A 383 -6.29 -20.41 -12.59
N TYR A 384 -5.97 -19.74 -13.68
CA TYR A 384 -6.56 -20.01 -15.02
C TYR A 384 -5.86 -21.14 -15.80
#